data_3ab1ed5c6d3d985005c7141bdc7c6521
#
_entry.id   3ab1ed5c6d3d985005c7141bdc7c6521
#
_cell.length_a   1.000
_cell.length_b   1.000
_cell.length_c   1.000
_cell.angle_alpha   90.00
_cell.angle_beta   90.00
_cell.angle_gamma   90.00
#
_symmetry.space_group_name_H-M   'P 1'
#
loop_
_entity.id
_entity.type
_entity.pdbx_description
1 polymer ?
#
loop_
_entity_poly.entity_id
_entity_poly.type
_entity_poly.pdbx_seq_one_letter_code
_entity_poly.pdbx_strand_id
1 'polypeptide(L)'
;MSRSRAKHYITTIANKQKKPIIKISRVRKELVKRLFELEIPEIYDGTVEIKSISREAGSRTKVAVWSKDENVDAIGACIGPKRSRISAIVAELNGEKIDIIPS
;
A
#
# COMPACT_ATOMS: atom_id res chain seq x y z
N MET A 1 6.05 14.40 11.00
CA MET A 1 6.66 14.24 9.67
C MET A 1 5.61 14.02 8.62
N SER A 2 5.73 14.67 7.49
CA SER A 2 4.75 14.57 6.43
C SER A 2 4.99 13.36 5.54
N ARG A 3 3.92 12.88 4.92
CA ARG A 3 4.00 11.81 3.93
C ARG A 3 4.85 12.21 2.73
N SER A 4 4.79 13.47 2.34
CA SER A 4 5.58 14.01 1.24
C SER A 4 7.06 13.83 1.48
N ARG A 5 7.49 14.04 2.70
CA ARG A 5 8.88 13.91 3.06
C ARG A 5 9.36 12.47 2.95
N ALA A 6 8.53 11.52 3.39
CA ALA A 6 8.86 10.11 3.28
C ALA A 6 8.95 9.69 1.81
N LYS A 7 8.02 10.15 0.99
CA LYS A 7 8.03 9.88 -0.46
C LYS A 7 9.29 10.41 -1.10
N HIS A 8 9.66 11.64 -0.75
CA HIS A 8 10.85 12.26 -1.31
C HIS A 8 12.11 11.48 -0.94
N TYR A 9 12.20 11.02 0.28
CA TYR A 9 13.32 10.23 0.74
C TYR A 9 13.48 8.94 -0.07
N ILE A 10 12.40 8.22 -0.27
CA ILE A 10 12.39 6.99 -1.05
C ILE A 10 12.82 7.25 -2.50
N THR A 11 12.30 8.29 -3.09
CA THR A 11 12.64 8.67 -4.47
C THR A 11 14.13 9.04 -4.57
N THR A 12 14.64 9.77 -3.59
CA THR A 12 16.03 10.18 -3.57
C THR A 12 16.98 8.98 -3.48
N ILE A 13 16.63 8.00 -2.65
CA ILE A 13 17.41 6.78 -2.54
C ILE A 13 17.45 6.03 -3.86
N ALA A 14 16.30 5.88 -4.52
CA ALA A 14 16.22 5.18 -5.80
C ALA A 14 17.08 5.87 -6.85
N ASN A 15 16.97 7.17 -6.95
CA ASN A 15 17.75 7.96 -7.91
C ASN A 15 19.24 7.93 -7.62
N LYS A 16 19.60 8.06 -6.35
CA LYS A 16 20.99 8.09 -5.94
C LYS A 16 21.72 6.81 -6.26
N GLN A 17 21.03 5.70 -6.11
CA GLN A 17 21.62 4.40 -6.37
C GLN A 17 21.60 4.02 -7.85
N LYS A 18 20.80 4.71 -8.63
CA LYS A 18 20.63 4.41 -10.07
C LYS A 18 20.41 2.93 -10.31
N LYS A 19 19.53 2.35 -9.52
CA LYS A 19 19.30 0.93 -9.55
C LYS A 19 18.41 0.51 -10.69
N PRO A 20 18.51 -0.77 -11.09
CA PRO A 20 17.61 -1.29 -12.10
C PRO A 20 16.15 -1.28 -11.66
N ILE A 21 15.28 -1.53 -12.60
CA ILE A 21 13.84 -1.48 -12.42
C ILE A 21 13.35 -2.30 -11.22
N ILE A 22 13.99 -3.44 -10.95
CA ILE A 22 13.63 -4.31 -9.83
C ILE A 22 13.72 -3.55 -8.50
N LYS A 23 14.74 -2.74 -8.34
CA LYS A 23 14.94 -1.96 -7.12
C LYS A 23 13.84 -0.89 -6.97
N ILE A 24 13.50 -0.23 -8.06
CA ILE A 24 12.44 0.78 -8.05
C ILE A 24 11.11 0.14 -7.71
N SER A 25 10.83 -1.03 -8.25
CA SER A 25 9.61 -1.76 -7.96
C SER A 25 9.50 -2.13 -6.49
N ARG A 26 10.61 -2.53 -5.89
CA ARG A 26 10.66 -2.89 -4.47
C ARG A 26 10.38 -1.68 -3.58
N VAL A 27 10.97 -0.53 -3.91
CA VAL A 27 10.73 0.71 -3.19
C VAL A 27 9.25 1.09 -3.26
N ARG A 28 8.65 0.91 -4.41
CA ARG A 28 7.24 1.23 -4.59
C ARG A 28 6.33 0.33 -3.75
N LYS A 29 6.65 -0.95 -3.67
CA LYS A 29 5.87 -1.87 -2.84
C LYS A 29 5.96 -1.48 -1.37
N GLU A 30 7.11 -1.08 -0.92
CA GLU A 30 7.31 -0.62 0.46
C GLU A 30 6.52 0.66 0.75
N LEU A 31 6.45 1.55 -0.21
CA LEU A 31 5.65 2.76 -0.06
C LEU A 31 4.17 2.43 0.08
N VAL A 32 3.67 1.54 -0.76
CA VAL A 32 2.27 1.11 -0.69
C VAL A 32 1.97 0.49 0.67
N LYS A 33 2.83 -0.40 1.13
CA LYS A 33 2.67 -1.05 2.42
C LYS A 33 2.63 -0.03 3.56
N ARG A 34 3.51 0.97 3.51
CA ARG A 34 3.55 2.02 4.52
C ARG A 34 2.28 2.84 4.53
N LEU A 35 1.75 3.16 3.35
CA LEU A 35 0.52 3.92 3.26
C LEU A 35 -0.65 3.13 3.84
N PHE A 36 -0.69 1.83 3.60
CA PHE A 36 -1.71 0.98 4.19
C PHE A 36 -1.62 1.00 5.72
N GLU A 37 -0.43 0.90 6.26
CA GLU A 37 -0.23 0.95 7.71
C GLU A 37 -0.69 2.27 8.30
N LEU A 38 -0.46 3.37 7.60
CA LEU A 38 -0.83 4.69 8.09
C LEU A 38 -2.34 4.96 8.03
N GLU A 39 -3.00 4.43 7.00
CA GLU A 39 -4.42 4.69 6.80
C GLU A 39 -5.33 3.65 7.46
N ILE A 40 -4.84 2.46 7.69
CA ILE A 40 -5.66 1.34 8.16
C ILE A 40 -5.16 0.87 9.51
N PRO A 41 -5.85 1.24 10.60
CA PRO A 41 -5.41 0.87 11.95
C PRO A 41 -5.27 -0.64 12.15
N GLU A 42 -6.13 -1.43 11.51
CA GLU A 42 -6.10 -2.88 11.62
C GLU A 42 -4.82 -3.48 11.04
N ILE A 43 -4.22 -2.81 10.05
CA ILE A 43 -2.94 -3.25 9.52
C ILE A 43 -1.82 -2.83 10.46
N TYR A 44 -1.90 -1.62 10.99
CA TYR A 44 -0.90 -1.12 11.93
C TYR A 44 -0.79 -2.00 13.17
N ASP A 45 -1.92 -2.43 13.72
CA ASP A 45 -1.92 -3.24 14.94
C ASP A 45 -1.68 -4.73 14.67
N GLY A 46 -1.64 -5.14 13.43
CA GLY A 46 -1.35 -6.52 13.06
C GLY A 46 -2.54 -7.43 12.93
N THR A 47 -3.76 -6.95 13.12
CA THR A 47 -4.97 -7.76 12.96
C THR A 47 -5.15 -8.18 11.50
N VAL A 48 -4.92 -7.25 10.59
CA VAL A 48 -4.95 -7.51 9.15
C VAL A 48 -3.53 -7.45 8.62
N GLU A 49 -3.15 -8.41 7.79
CA GLU A 49 -1.81 -8.47 7.21
C GLU A 49 -1.86 -8.38 5.69
N ILE A 50 -0.90 -7.68 5.14
CA ILE A 50 -0.68 -7.69 3.69
C ILE A 50 0.20 -8.90 3.39
N LYS A 51 -0.34 -9.84 2.62
CA LYS A 51 0.38 -11.06 2.28
C LYS A 51 1.22 -10.91 1.01
N SER A 52 0.74 -10.13 0.06
CA SER A 52 1.52 -9.84 -1.14
C SER A 52 1.04 -8.55 -1.79
N ILE A 53 1.94 -7.95 -2.55
CA ILE A 53 1.65 -6.77 -3.34
C ILE A 53 2.18 -7.05 -4.73
N SER A 54 1.33 -6.95 -5.74
CA SER A 54 1.71 -7.24 -7.11
C SER A 54 1.31 -6.07 -7.99
N ARG A 55 2.23 -5.56 -8.78
CA ARG A 55 1.95 -4.49 -9.71
C ARG A 55 1.64 -5.06 -11.09
N GLU A 56 0.45 -4.76 -11.57
CA GLU A 56 0.04 -5.15 -12.91
C GLU A 56 0.44 -4.09 -13.90
N ALA A 57 0.54 -4.46 -15.16
CA ALA A 57 0.78 -3.51 -16.22
C ALA A 57 -0.35 -2.47 -16.24
N GLY A 58 -0.01 -1.22 -16.55
CA GLY A 58 -1.00 -0.17 -16.68
C GLY A 58 -1.41 0.50 -15.38
N SER A 59 -0.55 0.57 -14.40
CA SER A 59 -0.79 1.34 -13.17
C SER A 59 -1.86 0.77 -12.25
N ARG A 60 -1.96 -0.54 -12.20
CA ARG A 60 -2.85 -1.22 -11.26
C ARG A 60 -2.03 -2.06 -10.29
N THR A 61 -2.32 -1.93 -9.01
CA THR A 61 -1.64 -2.71 -7.98
C THR A 61 -2.65 -3.61 -7.28
N LYS A 62 -2.32 -4.88 -7.16
CA LYS A 62 -3.13 -5.84 -6.41
C LYS A 62 -2.50 -6.07 -5.04
N VAL A 63 -3.30 -5.96 -4.01
CA VAL A 63 -2.84 -6.15 -2.63
C VAL A 63 -3.65 -7.28 -2.01
N ALA A 64 -2.99 -8.37 -1.67
CA ALA A 64 -3.63 -9.51 -1.03
C ALA A 64 -3.54 -9.33 0.48
N VAL A 65 -4.68 -9.40 1.14
CA VAL A 65 -4.76 -9.18 2.59
C VAL A 65 -5.40 -10.36 3.29
N TRP A 66 -5.10 -10.49 4.57
CA TRP A 66 -5.58 -11.58 5.40
C TRP A 66 -5.82 -11.05 6.81
N SER A 67 -6.87 -11.53 7.46
CA SER A 67 -7.18 -11.15 8.83
C SER A 67 -6.92 -12.30 9.78
N LYS A 68 -6.27 -12.02 10.89
CA LYS A 68 -6.06 -13.00 11.96
C LYS A 68 -7.35 -13.27 12.72
N ASP A 69 -8.25 -12.29 12.73
CA ASP A 69 -9.50 -12.34 13.48
C ASP A 69 -10.64 -12.64 12.53
N GLU A 70 -11.34 -13.75 12.75
CA GLU A 70 -12.47 -14.15 11.93
C GLU A 70 -13.58 -13.11 11.90
N ASN A 71 -13.68 -12.30 12.95
CA ASN A 71 -14.70 -11.27 13.04
C ASN A 71 -14.33 -9.98 12.35
N VAL A 72 -13.11 -9.89 11.80
CA VAL A 72 -12.64 -8.71 11.09
C VAL A 72 -12.53 -9.04 9.60
N ASP A 73 -13.26 -8.28 8.79
CA ASP A 73 -13.19 -8.41 7.34
C ASP A 73 -11.96 -7.67 6.84
N ALA A 74 -10.95 -8.41 6.39
CA ALA A 74 -9.70 -7.83 5.93
C ALA A 74 -9.92 -6.85 4.77
N ILE A 75 -10.74 -7.23 3.81
CA ILE A 75 -11.01 -6.39 2.64
C ILE A 75 -11.79 -5.15 3.05
N GLY A 76 -12.85 -5.33 3.84
CA GLY A 76 -13.66 -4.22 4.32
C GLY A 76 -12.88 -3.23 5.15
N ALA A 77 -11.97 -3.73 6.00
CA ALA A 77 -11.12 -2.87 6.81
C ALA A 77 -10.22 -2.00 5.94
N CYS A 78 -9.69 -2.55 4.86
CA CYS A 78 -8.82 -1.80 3.96
C CYS A 78 -9.58 -0.77 3.14
N ILE A 79 -10.80 -1.07 2.73
CA ILE A 79 -11.60 -0.14 1.94
C ILE A 79 -12.13 0.99 2.81
N GLY A 80 -12.62 0.66 4.00
CA GLY A 80 -13.19 1.62 4.93
C GLY A 80 -14.59 2.08 4.52
N PRO A 81 -15.25 2.84 5.40
CA PRO A 81 -16.61 3.32 5.10
C PRO A 81 -16.60 4.24 3.89
N LYS A 82 -17.48 3.95 2.94
CA LYS A 82 -17.60 4.71 1.70
C LYS A 82 -16.28 4.80 0.92
N ARG A 83 -15.46 3.77 1.05
CA ARG A 83 -14.15 3.69 0.40
C ARG A 83 -13.18 4.80 0.84
N SER A 84 -13.37 5.33 2.03
CA SER A 84 -12.58 6.46 2.51
C SER A 84 -11.10 6.12 2.65
N ARG A 85 -10.78 4.93 3.13
CA ARG A 85 -9.40 4.54 3.35
C ARG A 85 -8.68 4.26 2.04
N ILE A 86 -9.29 3.46 1.17
CA ILE A 86 -8.67 3.13 -0.11
C ILE A 86 -8.54 4.37 -1.00
N SER A 87 -9.52 5.26 -0.95
CA SER A 87 -9.46 6.50 -1.72
C SER A 87 -8.30 7.38 -1.28
N ALA A 88 -8.04 7.46 0.02
CA ALA A 88 -6.91 8.23 0.53
C ALA A 88 -5.58 7.65 0.04
N ILE A 89 -5.47 6.32 0.01
CA ILE A 89 -4.25 5.66 -0.46
C ILE A 89 -4.07 5.89 -1.95
N VAL A 90 -5.13 5.75 -2.73
CA VAL A 90 -5.09 5.98 -4.18
C VAL A 90 -4.66 7.41 -4.48
N ALA A 91 -5.19 8.38 -3.73
CA ALA A 91 -4.83 9.78 -3.90
C ALA A 91 -3.34 10.02 -3.62
N GLU A 92 -2.81 9.36 -2.60
CA GLU A 92 -1.39 9.47 -2.25
C GLU A 92 -0.49 8.88 -3.34
N LEU A 93 -1.00 7.94 -4.10
CA LEU A 93 -0.27 7.30 -5.19
C LEU A 93 -0.59 7.92 -6.55
N ASN A 94 -1.02 9.17 -6.56
CA ASN A 94 -1.31 9.94 -7.78
C ASN A 94 -2.39 9.29 -8.65
N GLY A 95 -3.40 8.69 -8.00
CA GLY A 95 -4.50 8.09 -8.71
C GLY A 95 -4.25 6.68 -9.22
N GLU A 96 -3.18 6.05 -8.82
CA GLU A 96 -2.92 4.67 -9.20
C GLU A 96 -3.98 3.74 -8.62
N LYS A 97 -4.54 2.89 -9.44
CA LYS A 97 -5.61 1.98 -9.01
C LYS A 97 -5.08 0.89 -8.10
N ILE A 98 -5.83 0.60 -7.06
CA ILE A 98 -5.48 -0.46 -6.12
C ILE A 98 -6.66 -1.42 -6.03
N ASP A 99 -6.38 -2.71 -6.24
CA ASP A 99 -7.35 -3.77 -6.06
C ASP A 99 -6.97 -4.53 -4.79
N ILE A 100 -7.92 -4.64 -3.88
CA ILE A 100 -7.72 -5.39 -2.65
C ILE A 100 -8.39 -6.75 -2.81
N ILE A 101 -7.61 -7.81 -2.65
CA ILE A 101 -8.08 -9.17 -2.86
C ILE A 101 -7.80 -10.00 -1.62
N PRO A 102 -8.56 -11.08 -1.40
CA PRO A 102 -8.28 -11.98 -0.28
C PRO A 102 -7.02 -12.80 -0.57
N SER A 103 -6.29 -13.05 0.49
CA SER A 103 -5.10 -13.90 0.39
C SER A 103 -5.50 -15.37 0.45
#